data_5baf229a37e4f02b2a6c8ab9da4c7cc3
#
_entry.id   5baf229a37e4f02b2a6c8ab9da4c7cc3
#
_cell.length_a   1.000
_cell.length_b   1.000
_cell.length_c   1.000
_cell.angle_alpha   90.00
_cell.angle_beta   90.00
_cell.angle_gamma   90.00
#
_symmetry.space_group_name_H-M   'P 1'
#
loop_
_entity.id
_entity.type
_entity.pdbx_description
1 polymer ?
#
loop_
_entity_poly.entity_id
_entity_poly.type
_entity_poly.pdbx_seq_one_letter_code
_entity_poly.pdbx_strand_id
1 'polypeptide(L)'
;MQYFDKNGKEIKAGMKILMEDGSIEMVYDTEDQYGNPNLGINASNEEFLKLHPNWVREYYSLSMFKQSGIEVCPSEQEIRTELEELAPIIEGTELAMDYGEKVSKEDYEKYEAAIARRTILTSMLGEDGPAPEMTMQ
;
A
#
# COMPACT_ATOMS: atom_id res chain seq x y z
N MET A 1 21.75 -4.89 5.55
CA MET A 1 21.07 -3.63 5.93
C MET A 1 19.60 -3.88 6.19
N GLN A 2 19.05 -3.24 7.22
CA GLN A 2 17.66 -3.46 7.60
C GLN A 2 16.84 -2.19 7.39
N TYR A 3 15.64 -2.37 6.87
CA TYR A 3 14.69 -1.28 6.69
C TYR A 3 13.39 -1.64 7.39
N PHE A 4 12.74 -0.66 7.99
CA PHE A 4 11.47 -0.85 8.69
C PHE A 4 10.45 0.13 8.14
N ASP A 5 9.20 -0.32 8.06
CA ASP A 5 8.14 0.54 7.55
C ASP A 5 7.63 1.50 8.64
N LYS A 6 6.61 2.28 8.33
CA LYS A 6 6.06 3.25 9.26
C LYS A 6 5.47 2.63 10.53
N ASN A 7 5.20 1.32 10.49
CA ASN A 7 4.63 0.58 11.63
C ASN A 7 5.68 -0.24 12.36
N GLY A 8 6.96 -0.11 11.99
CA GLY A 8 8.04 -0.84 12.60
C GLY A 8 8.21 -2.26 12.10
N LYS A 9 7.55 -2.61 11.00
CA LYS A 9 7.65 -3.94 10.41
C LYS A 9 8.86 -4.00 9.48
N GLU A 10 9.67 -5.04 9.61
CA GLU A 10 10.87 -5.16 8.77
C GLU A 10 10.50 -5.44 7.32
N ILE A 11 11.14 -4.70 6.41
CA ILE A 11 10.95 -4.84 4.98
C ILE A 11 11.97 -5.84 4.45
N LYS A 12 11.50 -6.87 3.74
CA LYS A 12 12.35 -7.92 3.19
C LYS A 12 12.05 -8.13 1.72
N ALA A 13 13.02 -8.72 1.01
CA ALA A 13 12.82 -9.06 -0.39
C ALA A 13 11.62 -9.99 -0.55
N GLY A 14 10.86 -9.78 -1.61
CA GLY A 14 9.65 -10.54 -1.90
C GLY A 14 8.38 -9.92 -1.33
N MET A 15 8.50 -8.92 -0.49
CA MET A 15 7.34 -8.24 0.07
C MET A 15 6.83 -7.16 -0.88
N LYS A 16 5.53 -6.94 -0.83
CA LYS A 16 4.91 -5.78 -1.48
C LYS A 16 4.82 -4.66 -0.47
N ILE A 17 5.10 -3.44 -0.91
CA ILE A 17 5.03 -2.26 -0.06
C ILE A 17 4.24 -1.17 -0.74
N LEU A 18 3.53 -0.39 0.08
CA LEU A 18 2.81 0.80 -0.40
C LEU A 18 3.73 2.00 -0.19
N MET A 19 4.04 2.69 -1.27
CA MET A 19 4.90 3.86 -1.24
C MET A 19 4.10 5.11 -0.89
N GLU A 20 4.82 6.17 -0.54
CA GLU A 20 4.22 7.44 -0.13
C GLU A 20 3.33 8.04 -1.22
N ASP A 21 3.66 7.80 -2.48
CA ASP A 21 2.88 8.31 -3.62
C ASP A 21 1.66 7.44 -3.96
N GLY A 22 1.43 6.38 -3.18
CA GLY A 22 0.31 5.48 -3.41
C GLY A 22 0.61 4.31 -4.31
N SER A 23 1.80 4.22 -4.87
CA SER A 23 2.16 3.08 -5.71
C SER A 23 2.51 1.87 -4.86
N ILE A 24 2.32 0.68 -5.43
CA ILE A 24 2.68 -0.58 -4.77
C ILE A 24 3.86 -1.16 -5.53
N GLU A 25 4.94 -1.44 -4.79
CA GLU A 25 6.17 -1.94 -5.37
C GLU A 25 6.58 -3.27 -4.73
N MET A 26 7.25 -4.11 -5.51
CA MET A 26 7.81 -5.35 -5.01
C MET A 26 9.26 -5.09 -4.62
N VAL A 27 9.62 -5.51 -3.41
CA VAL A 27 10.99 -5.37 -2.90
C VAL A 27 11.84 -6.54 -3.40
N TYR A 28 13.05 -6.28 -3.82
CA TYR A 28 13.95 -7.33 -4.25
C TYR A 28 15.37 -7.06 -3.74
N ASP A 29 16.18 -8.15 -3.70
CA ASP A 29 17.56 -8.06 -3.29
C ASP A 29 18.40 -7.40 -4.37
N THR A 30 19.24 -6.48 -3.95
CA THR A 30 20.20 -5.83 -4.83
C THR A 30 21.46 -5.51 -4.04
N GLU A 31 22.32 -4.68 -4.58
CA GLU A 31 23.55 -4.25 -3.92
C GLU A 31 23.66 -2.74 -4.02
N ASP A 32 24.37 -2.15 -3.05
CA ASP A 32 24.68 -0.74 -3.12
C ASP A 32 25.91 -0.51 -4.02
N GLN A 33 26.35 0.75 -4.12
CA GLN A 33 27.48 1.10 -4.99
C GLN A 33 28.81 0.48 -4.54
N TYR A 34 28.86 -0.04 -3.33
CA TYR A 34 30.06 -0.68 -2.77
C TYR A 34 29.97 -2.20 -2.78
N GLY A 35 28.91 -2.75 -3.38
CA GLY A 35 28.71 -4.19 -3.44
C GLY A 35 28.13 -4.81 -2.18
N ASN A 36 27.65 -4.01 -1.24
CA ASN A 36 27.02 -4.52 -0.03
C ASN A 36 25.56 -4.86 -0.28
N PRO A 37 25.01 -5.86 0.43
CA PRO A 37 23.59 -6.20 0.26
C PRO A 37 22.69 -5.00 0.52
N ASN A 38 21.68 -4.86 -0.31
CA ASN A 38 20.73 -3.76 -0.20
C ASN A 38 19.37 -4.22 -0.75
N LEU A 39 18.34 -3.41 -0.55
CA LEU A 39 17.01 -3.69 -1.08
C LEU A 39 16.63 -2.61 -2.08
N GLY A 40 16.00 -3.03 -3.15
CA GLY A 40 15.52 -2.13 -4.17
C GLY A 40 14.05 -2.34 -4.42
N ILE A 41 13.42 -1.36 -5.03
CA ILE A 41 12.05 -1.51 -5.49
C ILE A 41 12.07 -1.65 -6.99
N ASN A 42 11.13 -2.46 -7.49
CA ASN A 42 10.97 -2.64 -8.92
C ASN A 42 9.89 -1.67 -9.38
N ALA A 43 10.30 -0.46 -9.63
CA ALA A 43 9.38 0.48 -10.25
C ALA A 43 8.87 -0.17 -11.54
N SER A 44 7.71 0.17 -11.97
CA SER A 44 6.97 -0.50 -13.04
C SER A 44 7.66 -0.56 -14.42
N ASN A 45 8.98 -0.55 -14.46
CA ASN A 45 9.74 -0.54 -15.71
C ASN A 45 10.92 -1.53 -15.62
N GLU A 46 10.57 -2.78 -15.43
CA GLU A 46 11.56 -3.84 -15.20
C GLU A 46 12.55 -4.00 -16.35
N GLU A 47 12.07 -3.95 -17.58
CA GLU A 47 12.95 -4.12 -18.74
C GLU A 47 13.99 -3.01 -18.85
N PHE A 48 13.56 -1.79 -18.60
CA PHE A 48 14.45 -0.65 -18.59
C PHE A 48 15.52 -0.81 -17.52
N LEU A 49 15.13 -1.26 -16.34
CA LEU A 49 16.05 -1.43 -15.22
C LEU A 49 17.06 -2.55 -15.48
N LYS A 50 16.68 -3.59 -16.23
CA LYS A 50 17.61 -4.65 -16.61
C LYS A 50 18.71 -4.14 -17.51
N LEU A 51 18.40 -3.18 -18.36
CA LEU A 51 19.39 -2.59 -19.28
C LEU A 51 20.23 -1.52 -18.58
N HIS A 52 19.76 -1.03 -17.44
CA HIS A 52 20.44 0.06 -16.72
C HIS A 52 20.56 -0.29 -15.24
N PRO A 53 21.37 -1.30 -14.86
CA PRO A 53 21.43 -1.74 -13.48
C PRO A 53 21.88 -0.66 -12.50
N ASN A 54 22.65 0.32 -12.94
CA ASN A 54 23.06 1.41 -12.06
C ASN A 54 21.90 2.29 -11.63
N TRP A 55 20.84 2.35 -12.44
CA TRP A 55 19.67 3.14 -12.08
C TRP A 55 18.97 2.59 -10.84
N VAL A 56 18.97 1.24 -10.69
CA VAL A 56 18.41 0.64 -9.49
C VAL A 56 19.17 1.15 -8.26
N ARG A 57 20.50 1.15 -8.34
CA ARG A 57 21.32 1.58 -7.22
C ARG A 57 21.16 3.06 -6.89
N GLU A 58 21.03 3.90 -7.91
CA GLU A 58 21.01 5.35 -7.73
C GLU A 58 19.62 5.91 -7.44
N TYR A 59 18.57 5.31 -7.99
CA TYR A 59 17.25 5.91 -7.94
C TYR A 59 16.18 5.04 -7.32
N TYR A 60 16.37 3.72 -7.30
CA TYR A 60 15.36 2.79 -6.83
C TYR A 60 15.81 1.96 -5.63
N SER A 61 16.93 2.30 -5.04
CA SER A 61 17.33 1.71 -3.77
C SER A 61 16.35 2.14 -2.69
N LEU A 62 15.97 1.22 -1.83
CA LEU A 62 15.03 1.53 -0.75
C LEU A 62 15.53 2.66 0.14
N SER A 63 16.86 2.80 0.25
CA SER A 63 17.47 3.88 1.04
C SER A 63 17.17 5.28 0.49
N MET A 64 16.74 5.38 -0.76
CA MET A 64 16.40 6.66 -1.39
C MET A 64 15.02 7.15 -0.97
N PHE A 65 14.24 6.33 -0.28
CA PHE A 65 12.86 6.65 0.08
C PHE A 65 12.73 6.74 1.58
N LYS A 66 11.81 7.60 2.02
CA LYS A 66 11.56 7.81 3.43
C LYS A 66 10.76 6.64 3.98
N GLN A 67 11.40 5.81 4.81
CA GLN A 67 10.76 4.61 5.33
C GLN A 67 9.51 4.89 6.17
N SER A 68 9.45 6.06 6.80
CA SER A 68 8.26 6.43 7.57
C SER A 68 7.04 6.73 6.69
N GLY A 69 7.22 6.78 5.38
CA GLY A 69 6.12 6.91 4.42
C GLY A 69 5.75 5.61 3.75
N ILE A 70 6.39 4.51 4.11
CA ILE A 70 6.20 3.21 3.47
C ILE A 70 5.40 2.30 4.40
N GLU A 71 4.47 1.54 3.85
CA GLU A 71 3.72 0.54 4.60
C GLU A 71 3.89 -0.83 3.93
N VAL A 72 4.34 -1.83 4.70
CA VAL A 72 4.36 -3.21 4.19
C VAL A 72 2.91 -3.65 4.01
N CYS A 73 2.58 -4.16 2.84
CA CYS A 73 1.23 -4.61 2.56
C CYS A 73 0.91 -5.83 3.42
N PRO A 74 -0.22 -5.81 4.14
CA PRO A 74 -0.63 -6.98 4.92
C PRO A 74 -0.94 -8.17 4.00
N SER A 75 -1.07 -9.35 4.60
CA SER A 75 -1.48 -10.52 3.84
C SER A 75 -2.91 -10.34 3.33
N GLU A 76 -3.28 -11.13 2.32
CA GLU A 76 -4.63 -11.07 1.79
C GLU A 76 -5.67 -11.30 2.88
N GLN A 77 -5.43 -12.26 3.77
CA GLN A 77 -6.34 -12.54 4.86
C GLN A 77 -6.48 -11.35 5.80
N GLU A 78 -5.37 -10.71 6.15
CA GLU A 78 -5.39 -9.54 7.02
C GLU A 78 -6.14 -8.39 6.37
N ILE A 79 -5.96 -8.19 5.07
CA ILE A 79 -6.66 -7.15 4.33
C ILE A 79 -8.16 -7.40 4.35
N ARG A 80 -8.57 -8.64 4.09
CA ARG A 80 -10.00 -8.98 4.08
C ARG A 80 -10.63 -8.82 5.44
N THR A 81 -9.90 -9.16 6.50
CA THR A 81 -10.38 -8.96 7.87
C THR A 81 -10.58 -7.48 8.16
N GLU A 82 -9.61 -6.66 7.78
CA GLU A 82 -9.73 -5.22 8.01
C GLU A 82 -10.89 -4.62 7.21
N LEU A 83 -11.09 -5.07 5.98
CA LEU A 83 -12.23 -4.62 5.17
C LEU A 83 -13.56 -4.95 5.85
N GLU A 84 -13.67 -6.13 6.45
CA GLU A 84 -14.86 -6.50 7.21
C GLU A 84 -15.07 -5.59 8.42
N GLU A 85 -14.00 -5.17 9.06
CA GLU A 85 -14.09 -4.27 10.21
C GLU A 85 -14.50 -2.85 9.80
N LEU A 86 -14.11 -2.42 8.60
CA LEU A 86 -14.46 -1.10 8.11
C LEU A 86 -15.91 -1.01 7.60
N ALA A 87 -16.46 -2.13 7.13
CA ALA A 87 -17.78 -2.14 6.52
C ALA A 87 -18.88 -1.55 7.42
N PRO A 88 -19.01 -1.95 8.69
CA PRO A 88 -20.06 -1.38 9.54
C PRO A 88 -19.91 0.13 9.75
N ILE A 89 -18.69 0.63 9.81
CA ILE A 89 -18.44 2.08 9.97
C ILE A 89 -18.97 2.82 8.76
N ILE A 90 -18.66 2.33 7.56
CA ILE A 90 -19.05 2.97 6.31
C ILE A 90 -20.57 2.87 6.11
N GLU A 91 -21.10 1.66 6.25
CA GLU A 91 -22.53 1.42 6.01
C GLU A 91 -23.40 2.10 7.04
N GLY A 92 -23.00 2.06 8.30
CA GLY A 92 -23.76 2.71 9.35
C GLY A 92 -23.85 4.21 9.19
N THR A 93 -22.77 4.86 8.80
CA THR A 93 -22.76 6.30 8.58
C THR A 93 -23.56 6.66 7.33
N GLU A 94 -23.43 5.89 6.26
CA GLU A 94 -24.21 6.14 5.04
C GLU A 94 -25.69 5.97 5.30
N LEU A 95 -26.06 4.97 6.07
CA LEU A 95 -27.46 4.73 6.40
C LEU A 95 -28.03 5.90 7.23
N ALA A 96 -27.26 6.37 8.22
CA ALA A 96 -27.69 7.51 9.03
C ALA A 96 -27.91 8.76 8.15
N MET A 97 -26.99 9.02 7.23
CA MET A 97 -27.15 10.16 6.31
C MET A 97 -28.35 10.00 5.40
N ASP A 98 -28.61 8.78 4.93
CA ASP A 98 -29.75 8.51 4.06
C ASP A 98 -31.08 8.76 4.76
N TYR A 99 -31.13 8.55 6.09
CA TYR A 99 -32.32 8.82 6.87
C TYR A 99 -32.38 10.25 7.40
N GLY A 100 -31.43 11.10 6.99
CA GLY A 100 -31.40 12.50 7.41
C GLY A 100 -30.96 12.71 8.84
N GLU A 101 -30.34 11.71 9.46
CA GLU A 101 -29.85 11.86 10.81
C GLU A 101 -28.56 12.69 10.82
N LYS A 102 -28.38 13.44 11.90
CA LYS A 102 -27.16 14.21 12.07
C LYS A 102 -26.01 13.29 12.43
N VAL A 103 -24.93 13.38 11.67
CA VAL A 103 -23.70 12.67 11.94
C VAL A 103 -22.74 13.66 12.62
N SER A 104 -22.17 13.31 13.77
CA SER A 104 -21.24 14.19 14.44
C SER A 104 -19.99 14.37 13.58
N LYS A 105 -19.27 15.47 13.81
CA LYS A 105 -18.03 15.72 13.09
C LYS A 105 -17.04 14.58 13.30
N GLU A 106 -16.94 14.08 14.52
CA GLU A 106 -16.06 12.96 14.85
C GLU A 106 -16.42 11.71 14.07
N ASP A 107 -17.72 11.38 14.03
CA ASP A 107 -18.17 10.18 13.30
C ASP A 107 -17.97 10.34 11.80
N TYR A 108 -18.17 11.52 11.27
CA TYR A 108 -17.95 11.77 9.86
C TYR A 108 -16.49 11.66 9.49
N GLU A 109 -15.59 12.11 10.36
CA GLU A 109 -14.15 11.97 10.14
C GLU A 109 -13.72 10.50 10.14
N LYS A 110 -14.31 9.70 11.03
CA LYS A 110 -14.08 8.25 11.05
C LYS A 110 -14.56 7.59 9.76
N TYR A 111 -15.69 8.04 9.27
CA TYR A 111 -16.26 7.55 8.02
C TYR A 111 -15.33 7.86 6.83
N GLU A 112 -14.85 9.10 6.75
CA GLU A 112 -13.93 9.48 5.67
C GLU A 112 -12.62 8.68 5.75
N ALA A 113 -12.09 8.50 6.94
CA ALA A 113 -10.87 7.71 7.14
C ALA A 113 -11.09 6.25 6.74
N ALA A 114 -12.27 5.69 7.06
CA ALA A 114 -12.60 4.31 6.71
C ALA A 114 -12.69 4.14 5.19
N ILE A 115 -13.29 5.10 4.48
CA ILE A 115 -13.37 5.06 3.03
C ILE A 115 -11.98 5.13 2.40
N ALA A 116 -11.13 6.04 2.90
CA ALA A 116 -9.77 6.17 2.40
C ALA A 116 -8.98 4.89 2.62
N ARG A 117 -9.11 4.30 3.80
CA ARG A 117 -8.42 3.04 4.10
C ARG A 117 -8.92 1.90 3.24
N ARG A 118 -10.23 1.82 3.02
CA ARG A 118 -10.82 0.81 2.14
C ARG A 118 -10.22 0.87 0.74
N THR A 119 -10.07 2.07 0.20
CA THR A 119 -9.47 2.27 -1.12
C THR A 119 -8.03 1.75 -1.16
N ILE A 120 -7.25 2.06 -0.13
CA ILE A 120 -5.87 1.60 -0.02
C ILE A 120 -5.80 0.08 0.05
N LEU A 121 -6.62 -0.53 0.91
CA LEU A 121 -6.62 -1.98 1.08
C LEU A 121 -7.02 -2.71 -0.20
N THR A 122 -8.03 -2.19 -0.90
CA THR A 122 -8.46 -2.76 -2.17
C THR A 122 -7.33 -2.70 -3.20
N SER A 123 -6.60 -1.60 -3.21
CA SER A 123 -5.44 -1.44 -4.08
C SER A 123 -4.36 -2.48 -3.76
N MET A 124 -4.12 -2.73 -2.47
CA MET A 124 -3.12 -3.71 -2.03
C MET A 124 -3.46 -5.13 -2.47
N LEU A 125 -4.74 -5.46 -2.58
CA LEU A 125 -5.16 -6.77 -3.07
C LEU A 125 -4.83 -6.95 -4.55
N GLY A 126 -4.50 -5.87 -5.24
CA GLY A 126 -4.22 -5.93 -6.66
C GLY A 126 -5.47 -6.22 -7.47
N GLU A 127 -6.61 -6.06 -6.85
CA GLU A 127 -7.87 -6.16 -7.55
C GLU A 127 -8.08 -4.86 -8.26
N ASP A 128 -8.31 -4.98 -9.47
CA ASP A 128 -8.56 -3.82 -10.23
C ASP A 128 -10.00 -3.51 -10.05
N GLY A 129 -10.16 -3.08 -9.03
CA GLY A 129 -11.42 -2.79 -8.64
C GLY A 129 -12.32 -3.96 -8.70
N PRO A 130 -12.22 -4.20 -8.64
CA PRO A 130 -12.81 -4.90 -8.75
C PRO A 130 -13.47 -5.12 -9.57
N ALA A 131 -13.33 -4.96 -9.89
CA ALA A 131 -13.64 -5.15 -10.51
C ALA A 131 -14.27 -5.40 -10.87
N PRO A 132 -14.35 -5.58 -11.00
CA PRO A 132 -14.89 -5.87 -11.49
C PRO A 132 -15.63 -6.04 -11.61
N GLU A 133 -15.54 -5.86 -11.75
CA GLU A 133 -15.97 -6.16 -11.93
C GLU A 133 -16.60 -6.21 -12.36
N MET A 134 -16.60 -5.90 -12.59
CA MET A 134 -16.92 -6.00 -12.94
C MET A 134 -17.50 -6.27 -13.35
N THR A 135 -17.55 -6.20 -13.70
CA THR A 135 -17.97 -6.57 -14.08
C THR A 135 -18.48 -7.05 -14.48
N MET A 136 -18.68 -6.95 -14.74
CA MET A 136 -18.99 -7.39 -15.08
C MET A 136 -19.39 -7.96 -15.33
N GLN A 137 -19.55 -7.87 -15.56
CA GLN A 137 -19.70 -8.47 -15.70
C GLN A 137 -20.08 -8.78 -15.78
#